data_38a5e4fd4a7f7b1eb7b6b1527055873f
#
_entry.id   38a5e4fd4a7f7b1eb7b6b1527055873f
#
_cell.length_a   1.000
_cell.length_b   1.000
_cell.length_c   1.000
_cell.angle_alpha   90.00
_cell.angle_beta   90.00
_cell.angle_gamma   90.00
#
_symmetry.space_group_name_H-M   'P 1'
#
loop_
_entity.id
_entity.type
_entity.pdbx_description
1 polymer ?
#
loop_
_entity_poly.entity_id
_entity_poly.type
_entity_poly.pdbx_seq_one_letter_code
_entity_poly.pdbx_strand_id
1 'polypeptide(L)'
;MFKLVWGTLALGFLAAVPAPPAAALDLPGPLVSSEWLAAHQDDVLVLDVRNDDTSYKEGGHLIGAARLDFRKARGTTTERGVEITDMNLPPEAFTALMRAAGVDDDTPLVLTHRGRGPDDAGYAAYVYWQLRYYGHDKVAILDGGTTKWVAENREVWGEDEAAQTGNFKARPPRREFLADTAQMEALRDRKDAGLLDARFFSFYVGLEKRPNIVKAGHIPGARLFPFDANFAANGTYRPKEELALAYTAVGLGPRQTVAAYCNTAYVSAISWFVMHELLGYRDVMLYDGSMLAWSRHGLPVETQLR
;
A
#
# COMPACT_ATOMS: atom_id res chain seq x y z
N MET A 1 29.47 82.34 7.00
CA MET A 1 29.59 81.43 5.81
C MET A 1 29.67 80.02 6.33
N PHE A 2 28.50 79.31 6.43
CA PHE A 2 28.46 77.93 6.80
C PHE A 2 28.30 77.07 5.54
N LYS A 3 29.25 76.14 5.29
CA LYS A 3 29.16 75.16 4.18
C LYS A 3 28.45 73.89 4.69
N LEU A 4 27.26 73.58 4.12
CA LEU A 4 26.59 72.33 4.31
C LEU A 4 27.28 71.26 3.39
N VAL A 5 27.74 70.18 4.03
CA VAL A 5 28.23 68.98 3.31
C VAL A 5 27.09 67.96 3.30
N TRP A 6 26.61 67.66 2.11
CA TRP A 6 25.63 66.56 1.87
C TRP A 6 26.38 65.25 1.74
N GLY A 7 26.18 64.37 2.72
CA GLY A 7 26.65 62.97 2.62
C GLY A 7 25.58 62.11 1.93
N THR A 8 25.91 61.56 0.78
CA THR A 8 25.10 60.55 0.07
C THR A 8 25.25 59.21 0.75
N LEU A 9 24.17 58.71 1.38
CA LEU A 9 24.06 57.34 1.84
C LEU A 9 23.75 56.43 0.64
N ALA A 10 24.69 55.58 0.25
CA ALA A 10 24.45 54.51 -0.73
C ALA A 10 23.84 53.32 -0.01
N LEU A 11 22.53 53.05 -0.22
CA LEU A 11 21.88 51.79 0.17
C LEU A 11 22.38 50.67 -0.77
N GLY A 12 23.24 49.82 -0.25
CA GLY A 12 23.61 48.58 -0.92
C GLY A 12 22.44 47.60 -0.92
N PHE A 13 21.84 47.30 -2.06
CA PHE A 13 20.93 46.18 -2.25
C PHE A 13 21.73 44.87 -2.19
N LEU A 14 21.66 44.14 -1.07
CA LEU A 14 22.06 42.73 -1.06
C LEU A 14 21.01 41.95 -1.85
N ALA A 15 21.36 41.50 -3.05
CA ALA A 15 20.56 40.52 -3.79
C ALA A 15 20.59 39.21 -2.98
N ALA A 16 19.44 38.77 -2.51
CA ALA A 16 19.28 37.44 -1.91
C ALA A 16 19.53 36.41 -3.01
N VAL A 17 20.61 35.64 -2.89
CA VAL A 17 20.85 34.47 -3.74
C VAL A 17 19.78 33.45 -3.37
N PRO A 18 18.96 32.97 -4.32
CA PRO A 18 17.99 31.91 -4.01
C PRO A 18 18.74 30.68 -3.49
N ALA A 19 18.31 30.16 -2.36
CA ALA A 19 18.83 28.92 -1.85
C ALA A 19 18.62 27.82 -2.90
N PRO A 20 19.60 26.92 -3.12
CA PRO A 20 19.39 25.79 -4.02
C PRO A 20 18.17 24.98 -3.53
N PRO A 21 17.34 24.43 -4.45
CA PRO A 21 16.24 23.57 -4.07
C PRO A 21 16.79 22.47 -3.15
N ALA A 22 16.15 22.26 -2.01
CA ALA A 22 16.49 21.15 -1.13
C ALA A 22 16.48 19.85 -1.96
N ALA A 23 17.56 19.07 -1.88
CA ALA A 23 17.59 17.77 -2.54
C ALA A 23 16.40 16.96 -2.03
N ALA A 24 15.61 16.39 -2.97
CA ALA A 24 14.47 15.57 -2.58
C ALA A 24 14.96 14.43 -1.68
N LEU A 25 14.32 14.25 -0.52
CA LEU A 25 14.65 13.18 0.42
C LEU A 25 14.49 11.82 -0.25
N ASP A 26 15.53 10.99 -0.19
CA ASP A 26 15.45 9.59 -0.58
C ASP A 26 14.97 8.76 0.62
N LEU A 27 13.91 7.99 0.42
CA LEU A 27 13.41 7.05 1.42
C LEU A 27 14.44 5.92 1.64
N PRO A 28 14.66 5.45 2.89
CA PRO A 28 15.66 4.40 3.17
C PRO A 28 15.28 3.04 2.60
N GLY A 29 14.02 2.89 2.18
CA GLY A 29 13.46 1.67 1.60
C GLY A 29 11.94 1.68 1.60
N PRO A 30 11.31 0.56 1.24
CA PRO A 30 9.85 0.46 1.15
C PRO A 30 9.17 0.41 2.54
N LEU A 31 9.93 0.19 3.61
CA LEU A 31 9.45 0.12 5.00
C LEU A 31 10.29 1.06 5.87
N VAL A 32 9.64 1.91 6.65
CA VAL A 32 10.31 2.86 7.55
C VAL A 32 9.91 2.64 9.01
N SER A 33 10.85 2.87 9.92
CA SER A 33 10.58 2.80 11.35
C SER A 33 9.93 4.09 11.85
N SER A 34 9.29 4.02 13.01
CA SER A 34 8.73 5.20 13.70
C SER A 34 9.82 6.20 14.10
N GLU A 35 11.01 5.73 14.43
CA GLU A 35 12.16 6.59 14.73
C GLU A 35 12.60 7.39 13.49
N TRP A 36 12.74 6.70 12.35
CA TRP A 36 13.08 7.37 11.10
C TRP A 36 12.02 8.41 10.71
N LEU A 37 10.73 8.03 10.75
CA LEU A 37 9.66 8.93 10.38
C LEU A 37 9.60 10.14 11.31
N ALA A 38 9.80 9.98 12.62
CA ALA A 38 9.81 11.10 13.57
C ALA A 38 10.92 12.12 13.28
N ALA A 39 12.06 11.66 12.73
CA ALA A 39 13.18 12.53 12.35
C ALA A 39 12.97 13.24 10.99
N HIS A 40 12.02 12.78 10.16
CA HIS A 40 11.82 13.26 8.78
C HIS A 40 10.36 13.60 8.47
N GLN A 41 9.54 13.81 9.49
CA GLN A 41 8.10 14.03 9.31
C GLN A 41 7.79 15.27 8.47
N ASP A 42 8.63 16.30 8.56
CA ASP A 42 8.50 17.55 7.79
C ASP A 42 8.98 17.41 6.33
N ASP A 43 9.69 16.32 6.01
CA ASP A 43 10.27 16.09 4.69
C ASP A 43 9.43 15.17 3.81
N VAL A 44 8.37 14.57 4.35
CA VAL A 44 7.50 13.59 3.67
C VAL A 44 6.04 13.95 3.83
N LEU A 45 5.20 13.51 2.90
CA LEU A 45 3.76 13.51 3.11
C LEU A 45 3.36 12.18 3.76
N VAL A 46 2.74 12.23 4.94
CA VAL A 46 2.16 11.05 5.59
C VAL A 46 0.72 10.90 5.16
N LEU A 47 0.35 9.74 4.59
CA LEU A 47 -1.03 9.38 4.29
C LEU A 47 -1.51 8.30 5.26
N ASP A 48 -2.51 8.63 6.09
CA ASP A 48 -3.16 7.67 6.99
C ASP A 48 -4.33 6.99 6.27
N VAL A 49 -4.13 5.72 5.92
CA VAL A 49 -5.07 4.93 5.11
C VAL A 49 -6.00 4.15 6.03
N ARG A 50 -7.27 4.53 6.07
CA ARG A 50 -8.31 3.88 6.90
C ARG A 50 -9.60 3.68 6.14
N ASN A 51 -10.42 2.73 6.58
CA ASN A 51 -11.74 2.46 6.02
C ASN A 51 -12.90 3.03 6.85
N ASP A 52 -12.60 3.72 7.96
CA ASP A 52 -13.60 4.35 8.84
C ASP A 52 -13.12 5.71 9.36
N ASP A 53 -14.08 6.58 9.64
CA ASP A 53 -13.83 7.93 10.11
C ASP A 53 -13.57 7.98 11.61
N THR A 54 -14.26 7.10 12.36
CA THR A 54 -14.21 7.05 13.81
C THR A 54 -12.81 6.74 14.31
N SER A 55 -12.15 5.75 13.71
CA SER A 55 -10.80 5.37 14.14
C SER A 55 -9.76 6.47 13.88
N TYR A 56 -9.97 7.31 12.87
CA TYR A 56 -9.08 8.42 12.57
C TYR A 56 -9.20 9.55 13.62
N LYS A 57 -10.44 9.93 13.95
CA LYS A 57 -10.72 11.04 14.87
C LYS A 57 -10.54 10.64 16.34
N GLU A 58 -11.21 9.58 16.77
CA GLU A 58 -11.21 9.16 18.17
C GLU A 58 -9.95 8.39 18.58
N GLY A 59 -9.36 7.65 17.66
CA GLY A 59 -8.12 6.88 17.90
C GLY A 59 -6.85 7.67 17.66
N GLY A 60 -6.95 8.87 17.11
CA GLY A 60 -5.83 9.72 16.72
C GLY A 60 -5.11 9.24 15.46
N HIS A 61 -4.35 10.15 14.88
CA HIS A 61 -3.48 9.96 13.72
C HIS A 61 -2.18 10.74 13.91
N LEU A 62 -1.15 10.47 13.12
CA LEU A 62 0.09 11.22 13.19
C LEU A 62 -0.17 12.70 12.86
N ILE A 63 0.47 13.60 13.57
CA ILE A 63 0.37 15.05 13.34
C ILE A 63 0.76 15.35 11.89
N GLY A 64 -0.04 16.17 11.19
CA GLY A 64 0.18 16.52 9.79
C GLY A 64 -0.13 15.41 8.77
N ALA A 65 -0.62 14.24 9.21
CA ALA A 65 -1.00 13.18 8.30
C ALA A 65 -2.30 13.51 7.56
N ALA A 66 -2.26 13.46 6.23
CA ALA A 66 -3.47 13.54 5.42
C ALA A 66 -4.24 12.22 5.46
N ARG A 67 -5.57 12.31 5.54
CA ARG A 67 -6.42 11.13 5.58
C ARG A 67 -6.72 10.61 4.17
N LEU A 68 -6.56 9.30 3.97
CA LEU A 68 -7.04 8.59 2.79
C LEU A 68 -8.11 7.55 3.19
N ASP A 69 -9.35 7.79 2.79
CA ASP A 69 -10.43 6.81 2.94
C ASP A 69 -10.20 5.66 1.94
N PHE A 70 -9.84 4.49 2.47
CA PHE A 70 -9.56 3.30 1.67
C PHE A 70 -10.72 2.90 0.74
N ARG A 71 -11.97 3.14 1.13
CA ARG A 71 -13.16 2.85 0.30
C ARG A 71 -13.13 3.63 -1.01
N LYS A 72 -12.54 4.84 -1.01
CA LYS A 72 -12.38 5.68 -2.21
C LYS A 72 -11.24 5.20 -3.12
N ALA A 73 -10.35 4.34 -2.62
CA ALA A 73 -9.28 3.73 -3.41
C ALA A 73 -9.74 2.47 -4.18
N ARG A 74 -11.04 2.16 -4.09
CA ARG A 74 -11.68 0.98 -4.70
C ARG A 74 -12.69 1.40 -5.74
N GLY A 75 -12.70 0.67 -6.85
CA GLY A 75 -13.61 0.90 -7.97
C GLY A 75 -14.46 -0.32 -8.32
N THR A 76 -15.14 -0.21 -9.43
CA THR A 76 -15.90 -1.28 -10.04
C THR A 76 -15.46 -1.42 -11.50
N THR A 77 -15.29 -2.63 -11.98
CA THR A 77 -14.99 -2.94 -13.38
C THR A 77 -15.92 -4.01 -13.91
N THR A 78 -16.04 -4.10 -15.24
CA THR A 78 -16.73 -5.21 -15.89
C THR A 78 -15.68 -6.13 -16.51
N GLU A 79 -15.62 -7.38 -16.06
CA GLU A 79 -14.74 -8.41 -16.58
C GLU A 79 -15.58 -9.58 -17.13
N ARG A 80 -15.38 -9.94 -18.40
CA ARG A 80 -16.15 -11.02 -19.07
C ARG A 80 -17.67 -10.87 -18.95
N GLY A 81 -18.17 -9.62 -18.95
CA GLY A 81 -19.61 -9.31 -18.81
C GLY A 81 -20.14 -9.38 -17.38
N VAL A 82 -19.30 -9.60 -16.39
CA VAL A 82 -19.68 -9.62 -14.96
C VAL A 82 -19.11 -8.38 -14.28
N GLU A 83 -19.96 -7.69 -13.51
CA GLU A 83 -19.53 -6.57 -12.69
C GLU A 83 -18.77 -7.06 -11.46
N ILE A 84 -17.56 -6.56 -11.26
CA ILE A 84 -16.70 -6.87 -10.12
C ILE A 84 -16.43 -5.58 -9.36
N THR A 85 -16.81 -5.54 -8.10
CA THR A 85 -16.55 -4.44 -7.18
C THR A 85 -15.21 -4.59 -6.49
N ASP A 86 -14.80 -3.59 -5.72
CA ASP A 86 -13.55 -3.64 -4.94
C ASP A 86 -12.29 -3.81 -5.80
N MET A 87 -12.31 -3.30 -7.00
CA MET A 87 -11.21 -3.34 -7.95
C MET A 87 -10.33 -2.09 -7.89
N ASN A 88 -9.15 -2.17 -8.47
CA ASN A 88 -8.26 -1.02 -8.66
C ASN A 88 -8.98 0.09 -9.43
N LEU A 89 -8.71 1.33 -9.04
CA LEU A 89 -9.23 2.50 -9.75
C LEU A 89 -8.59 2.63 -11.14
N PRO A 90 -9.32 3.15 -12.14
CA PRO A 90 -8.68 3.59 -13.38
C PRO A 90 -7.75 4.79 -13.14
N PRO A 91 -6.75 5.04 -14.05
CA PRO A 91 -5.70 6.04 -13.82
C PRO A 91 -6.21 7.45 -13.51
N GLU A 92 -7.31 7.86 -14.16
CA GLU A 92 -7.90 9.20 -13.97
C GLU A 92 -8.51 9.35 -12.57
N ALA A 93 -9.22 8.32 -12.11
CA ALA A 93 -9.84 8.31 -10.78
C ALA A 93 -8.79 8.21 -9.67
N PHE A 94 -7.75 7.39 -9.87
CA PHE A 94 -6.61 7.31 -8.94
C PHE A 94 -5.84 8.64 -8.88
N THR A 95 -5.62 9.30 -10.03
CA THR A 95 -5.01 10.63 -10.10
C THR A 95 -5.82 11.64 -9.27
N ALA A 96 -7.14 11.67 -9.44
CA ALA A 96 -8.01 12.59 -8.70
C ALA A 96 -7.98 12.31 -7.18
N LEU A 97 -7.97 11.03 -6.78
CA LEU A 97 -7.89 10.63 -5.38
C LEU A 97 -6.58 11.08 -4.74
N MET A 98 -5.43 10.83 -5.39
CA MET A 98 -4.12 11.21 -4.87
C MET A 98 -3.96 12.73 -4.79
N ARG A 99 -4.43 13.47 -5.78
CA ARG A 99 -4.44 14.95 -5.72
C ARG A 99 -5.26 15.49 -4.57
N ALA A 100 -6.45 14.93 -4.35
CA ALA A 100 -7.31 15.31 -3.22
C ALA A 100 -6.66 15.00 -1.85
N ALA A 101 -5.77 14.01 -1.79
CA ALA A 101 -4.98 13.68 -0.62
C ALA A 101 -3.68 14.50 -0.48
N GLY A 102 -3.44 15.47 -1.36
CA GLY A 102 -2.28 16.35 -1.32
C GLY A 102 -1.01 15.80 -1.95
N VAL A 103 -1.10 14.71 -2.70
CA VAL A 103 0.08 14.07 -3.31
C VAL A 103 0.53 14.84 -4.55
N ASP A 104 1.81 15.18 -4.60
CA ASP A 104 2.51 15.66 -5.78
C ASP A 104 3.31 14.56 -6.46
N ASP A 105 3.68 14.75 -7.73
CA ASP A 105 4.42 13.75 -8.52
C ASP A 105 5.77 13.33 -7.91
N ASP A 106 6.43 14.24 -7.21
CA ASP A 106 7.77 14.03 -6.65
C ASP A 106 7.79 13.92 -5.12
N THR A 107 6.63 13.99 -4.46
CA THR A 107 6.53 13.95 -3.00
C THR A 107 6.94 12.58 -2.47
N PRO A 108 7.91 12.46 -1.56
CA PRO A 108 8.14 11.25 -0.81
C PRO A 108 6.93 10.97 0.11
N LEU A 109 6.37 9.76 0.02
CA LEU A 109 5.18 9.35 0.76
C LEU A 109 5.52 8.33 1.83
N VAL A 110 4.93 8.48 3.02
CA VAL A 110 4.86 7.42 4.01
C VAL A 110 3.40 7.08 4.26
N LEU A 111 3.00 5.86 3.93
CA LEU A 111 1.67 5.35 4.22
C LEU A 111 1.64 4.80 5.64
N THR A 112 0.64 5.19 6.41
CA THR A 112 0.36 4.58 7.70
C THR A 112 -1.03 3.99 7.72
N HIS A 113 -1.32 3.21 8.73
CA HIS A 113 -2.59 2.57 8.99
C HIS A 113 -2.84 2.54 10.50
N ARG A 114 -4.05 2.22 10.94
CA ARG A 114 -4.33 2.21 12.36
C ARG A 114 -3.45 1.23 13.15
N GLY A 115 -3.27 0.00 12.65
CA GLY A 115 -2.43 -1.03 13.28
C GLY A 115 -3.09 -1.78 14.45
N ARG A 116 -4.42 -1.82 14.54
CA ARG A 116 -5.14 -2.62 15.56
C ARG A 116 -5.02 -4.12 15.30
N GLY A 117 -4.91 -4.49 14.04
CA GLY A 117 -4.74 -5.86 13.60
C GLY A 117 -3.99 -5.90 12.27
N PRO A 118 -3.52 -7.09 11.88
CA PRO A 118 -2.77 -7.28 10.63
C PRO A 118 -3.53 -6.86 9.36
N ASP A 119 -4.86 -6.90 9.37
CA ASP A 119 -5.70 -6.50 8.25
C ASP A 119 -5.68 -4.99 7.99
N ASP A 120 -5.48 -4.16 9.01
CA ASP A 120 -5.30 -2.71 8.83
C ASP A 120 -4.09 -2.39 7.94
N ALA A 121 -3.00 -3.15 8.06
CA ALA A 121 -1.83 -3.01 7.18
C ALA A 121 -2.16 -3.30 5.71
N GLY A 122 -3.20 -4.09 5.44
CA GLY A 122 -3.68 -4.37 4.10
C GLY A 122 -4.18 -3.14 3.35
N TYR A 123 -4.74 -2.15 4.05
CA TYR A 123 -5.18 -0.89 3.44
C TYR A 123 -3.98 -0.10 2.91
N ALA A 124 -2.95 0.06 3.74
CA ALA A 124 -1.71 0.74 3.35
C ALA A 124 -0.97 -0.04 2.25
N ALA A 125 -0.86 -1.37 2.36
CA ALA A 125 -0.19 -2.21 1.36
C ALA A 125 -0.89 -2.16 -0.01
N TYR A 126 -2.23 -2.09 -0.04
CA TYR A 126 -2.97 -1.99 -1.30
C TYR A 126 -2.78 -0.61 -1.97
N VAL A 127 -2.83 0.48 -1.20
CA VAL A 127 -2.54 1.83 -1.73
C VAL A 127 -1.08 1.95 -2.16
N TYR A 128 -0.15 1.34 -1.41
CA TYR A 128 1.25 1.21 -1.81
C TYR A 128 1.37 0.53 -3.18
N TRP A 129 0.72 -0.63 -3.35
CA TRP A 129 0.70 -1.35 -4.62
C TRP A 129 0.11 -0.49 -5.76
N GLN A 130 -0.99 0.24 -5.52
CA GLN A 130 -1.57 1.15 -6.53
C GLN A 130 -0.60 2.26 -6.94
N LEU A 131 0.09 2.89 -5.97
CA LEU A 131 1.11 3.91 -6.23
C LEU A 131 2.24 3.35 -7.10
N ARG A 132 2.77 2.17 -6.74
CA ARG A 132 3.79 1.47 -7.51
C ARG A 132 3.29 1.06 -8.90
N TYR A 133 2.06 0.57 -8.98
CA TYR A 133 1.40 0.20 -10.25
C TYR A 133 1.28 1.39 -11.19
N TYR A 134 1.00 2.58 -10.66
CA TYR A 134 0.91 3.83 -11.44
C TYR A 134 2.21 4.65 -11.46
N GLY A 135 3.33 4.02 -11.13
CA GLY A 135 4.67 4.56 -11.37
C GLY A 135 5.17 5.58 -10.35
N HIS A 136 4.56 5.69 -9.17
CA HIS A 136 5.10 6.47 -8.06
C HIS A 136 5.99 5.59 -7.19
N ASP A 137 7.30 5.83 -7.24
CA ASP A 137 8.30 4.97 -6.58
C ASP A 137 8.76 5.49 -5.22
N LYS A 138 8.54 6.77 -4.93
CA LYS A 138 8.93 7.40 -3.67
C LYS A 138 7.86 7.16 -2.60
N VAL A 139 7.67 5.91 -2.22
CA VAL A 139 6.66 5.51 -1.23
C VAL A 139 7.18 4.44 -0.28
N ALA A 140 6.87 4.58 1.01
CA ALA A 140 7.15 3.60 2.05
C ALA A 140 5.92 3.36 2.93
N ILE A 141 5.94 2.27 3.72
CA ILE A 141 4.94 1.99 4.75
C ILE A 141 5.59 2.21 6.13
N LEU A 142 4.89 2.86 7.05
CA LEU A 142 5.29 2.94 8.46
C LEU A 142 5.09 1.58 9.12
N ASP A 143 6.18 0.97 9.57
CA ASP A 143 6.16 -0.35 10.19
C ASP A 143 5.45 -0.33 11.56
N GLY A 144 4.39 -1.12 11.69
CA GLY A 144 3.53 -1.19 12.88
C GLY A 144 2.44 -0.12 12.98
N GLY A 145 2.40 0.82 12.02
CA GLY A 145 1.33 1.82 11.92
C GLY A 145 1.17 2.72 13.14
N THR A 146 0.01 3.39 13.25
CA THR A 146 -0.29 4.35 14.32
C THR A 146 -0.31 3.70 15.71
N THR A 147 -0.75 2.46 15.85
CA THR A 147 -0.75 1.78 17.16
C THR A 147 0.65 1.64 17.75
N LYS A 148 1.65 1.26 16.93
CA LYS A 148 3.05 1.21 17.38
C LYS A 148 3.60 2.60 17.69
N TRP A 149 3.28 3.60 16.86
CA TRP A 149 3.65 5.00 17.10
C TRP A 149 3.21 5.47 18.50
N VAL A 150 1.94 5.23 18.86
CA VAL A 150 1.39 5.55 20.19
C VAL A 150 2.05 4.73 21.30
N ALA A 151 2.31 3.44 21.08
CA ALA A 151 2.97 2.59 22.05
C ALA A 151 4.41 3.03 22.40
N GLU A 152 5.04 3.80 21.51
CA GLU A 152 6.34 4.45 21.74
C GLU A 152 6.22 5.83 22.39
N ASN A 153 5.04 6.18 22.92
CA ASN A 153 4.73 7.48 23.56
C ASN A 153 4.90 8.67 22.59
N ARG A 154 4.65 8.50 21.31
CA ARG A 154 4.68 9.58 20.32
C ARG A 154 3.29 10.21 20.21
N GLU A 155 3.27 11.52 19.96
CA GLU A 155 2.03 12.29 19.90
C GLU A 155 1.20 11.95 18.67
N VAL A 156 -0.12 12.04 18.85
CA VAL A 156 -1.14 11.91 17.80
C VAL A 156 -2.15 13.03 17.93
N TRP A 157 -2.84 13.31 16.83
CA TRP A 157 -3.84 14.37 16.71
C TRP A 157 -5.21 13.78 16.41
N GLY A 158 -6.29 14.48 16.78
CA GLY A 158 -7.68 14.00 16.58
C GLY A 158 -8.49 14.85 15.61
N GLU A 159 -7.96 15.94 15.08
CA GLU A 159 -8.68 16.84 14.18
C GLU A 159 -8.25 16.63 12.72
N ASP A 160 -9.19 16.77 11.79
CA ASP A 160 -8.91 16.67 10.35
C ASP A 160 -8.13 17.93 9.90
N GLU A 161 -6.98 17.75 9.29
CA GLU A 161 -6.30 18.78 8.55
C GLU A 161 -6.66 18.67 7.06
N ALA A 162 -7.10 19.79 6.48
CA ALA A 162 -7.42 19.83 5.06
C ALA A 162 -6.11 19.81 4.24
N ALA A 163 -5.89 18.75 3.49
CA ALA A 163 -4.78 18.67 2.55
C ALA A 163 -4.96 19.72 1.44
N GLN A 164 -3.88 20.40 1.06
CA GLN A 164 -3.86 21.18 -0.18
C GLN A 164 -3.89 20.20 -1.37
N THR A 165 -4.59 20.60 -2.44
CA THR A 165 -4.66 19.78 -3.65
C THR A 165 -3.30 19.65 -4.30
N GLY A 166 -2.81 18.43 -4.45
CA GLY A 166 -1.56 18.10 -5.11
C GLY A 166 -1.64 18.07 -6.63
N ASN A 167 -0.50 17.78 -7.28
CA ASN A 167 -0.37 17.74 -8.74
C ASN A 167 -0.12 16.32 -9.29
N PHE A 168 -0.21 15.26 -8.47
CA PHE A 168 0.03 13.87 -8.84
C PHE A 168 -0.59 13.50 -10.19
N LYS A 169 0.13 12.69 -10.96
CA LYS A 169 -0.35 12.14 -12.23
C LYS A 169 0.01 10.65 -12.34
N ALA A 170 -1.01 9.81 -12.44
CA ALA A 170 -0.81 8.39 -12.71
C ALA A 170 -0.06 8.21 -14.05
N ARG A 171 1.03 7.45 -14.02
CA ARG A 171 1.80 7.05 -15.21
C ARG A 171 1.16 5.80 -15.84
N PRO A 172 1.56 5.42 -17.06
CA PRO A 172 1.12 4.17 -17.65
C PRO A 172 1.34 3.01 -16.69
N PRO A 173 0.32 2.14 -16.50
CA PRO A 173 0.35 1.11 -15.46
C PRO A 173 1.42 0.05 -15.74
N ARG A 174 2.11 -0.36 -14.69
CA ARG A 174 3.05 -1.51 -14.67
C ARG A 174 2.25 -2.80 -14.64
N ARG A 175 1.88 -3.29 -15.82
CA ARG A 175 0.98 -4.45 -15.95
C ARG A 175 1.57 -5.74 -15.38
N GLU A 176 2.88 -5.82 -15.22
CA GLU A 176 3.60 -6.92 -14.55
C GLU A 176 3.26 -7.06 -13.06
N PHE A 177 2.66 -6.05 -12.43
CA PHE A 177 2.23 -6.10 -11.03
C PHE A 177 0.80 -6.62 -10.84
N LEU A 178 0.04 -6.73 -11.91
CA LEU A 178 -1.38 -7.12 -11.89
C LEU A 178 -1.59 -8.45 -12.61
N ALA A 179 -2.32 -9.36 -11.99
CA ALA A 179 -2.91 -10.50 -12.67
C ALA A 179 -4.41 -10.28 -12.88
N ASP A 180 -4.91 -10.48 -14.08
CA ASP A 180 -6.34 -10.64 -14.37
C ASP A 180 -6.80 -12.10 -14.24
N THR A 181 -8.11 -12.35 -14.36
CA THR A 181 -8.65 -13.70 -14.24
C THR A 181 -8.08 -14.67 -15.29
N ALA A 182 -7.82 -14.21 -16.52
CA ALA A 182 -7.26 -15.07 -17.57
C ALA A 182 -5.81 -15.46 -17.26
N GLN A 183 -5.01 -14.52 -16.75
CA GLN A 183 -3.65 -14.79 -16.30
C GLN A 183 -3.65 -15.76 -15.11
N MET A 184 -4.59 -15.63 -14.16
CA MET A 184 -4.72 -16.57 -13.04
C MET A 184 -5.07 -17.98 -13.50
N GLU A 185 -5.96 -18.14 -14.49
CA GLU A 185 -6.26 -19.45 -15.09
C GLU A 185 -5.00 -20.06 -15.72
N ALA A 186 -4.24 -19.26 -16.47
CA ALA A 186 -3.00 -19.72 -17.11
C ALA A 186 -1.91 -20.09 -16.07
N LEU A 187 -1.76 -19.29 -15.01
CA LEU A 187 -0.78 -19.55 -13.95
C LEU A 187 -1.11 -20.81 -13.15
N ARG A 188 -2.40 -21.09 -12.89
CA ARG A 188 -2.85 -22.30 -12.20
C ARG A 188 -2.32 -23.58 -12.87
N ASP A 189 -2.25 -23.59 -14.18
CA ASP A 189 -1.87 -24.77 -14.97
C ASP A 189 -0.34 -24.87 -15.19
N ARG A 190 0.43 -23.88 -14.73
CA ARG A 190 1.90 -23.85 -14.83
C ARG A 190 2.58 -24.47 -13.61
N LYS A 191 3.56 -25.36 -13.85
CA LYS A 191 4.33 -26.03 -12.79
C LYS A 191 5.40 -25.11 -12.15
N ASP A 192 5.84 -24.10 -12.86
CA ASP A 192 6.86 -23.14 -12.44
C ASP A 192 6.28 -21.86 -11.81
N ALA A 193 4.95 -21.77 -11.71
CA ALA A 193 4.24 -20.69 -11.06
C ALA A 193 3.74 -21.09 -9.66
N GLY A 194 3.51 -20.08 -8.82
CA GLY A 194 2.92 -20.21 -7.50
C GLY A 194 1.67 -19.35 -7.37
N LEU A 195 0.58 -19.94 -6.90
CA LEU A 195 -0.59 -19.18 -6.46
C LEU A 195 -0.60 -19.13 -4.95
N LEU A 196 -0.74 -17.94 -4.39
CA LEU A 196 -0.75 -17.70 -2.94
C LEU A 196 -2.13 -17.23 -2.49
N ASP A 197 -2.80 -18.03 -1.66
CA ASP A 197 -3.99 -17.61 -0.92
C ASP A 197 -3.58 -16.99 0.40
N ALA A 198 -3.83 -15.68 0.54
CA ALA A 198 -3.47 -14.92 1.74
C ALA A 198 -4.56 -14.94 2.81
N ARG A 199 -5.66 -15.67 2.64
CA ARG A 199 -6.77 -15.72 3.58
C ARG A 199 -6.48 -16.66 4.74
N PHE A 200 -7.32 -16.59 5.77
CA PHE A 200 -7.28 -17.56 6.87
C PHE A 200 -7.66 -18.98 6.41
N PHE A 201 -7.20 -19.96 7.19
CA PHE A 201 -7.44 -21.37 6.96
C PHE A 201 -8.92 -21.71 6.70
N SER A 202 -9.84 -21.14 7.49
CA SER A 202 -11.29 -21.38 7.36
C SER A 202 -11.84 -21.03 5.96
N PHE A 203 -11.36 -19.94 5.35
CA PHE A 203 -11.71 -19.57 3.99
C PHE A 203 -11.09 -20.50 2.95
N TYR A 204 -9.83 -20.88 3.18
CA TYR A 204 -9.10 -21.73 2.25
C TYR A 204 -9.77 -23.11 2.10
N VAL A 205 -10.13 -23.74 3.21
CA VAL A 205 -10.79 -25.08 3.20
C VAL A 205 -12.30 -24.99 3.01
N GLY A 206 -12.86 -23.81 2.79
CA GLY A 206 -14.28 -23.62 2.47
C GLY A 206 -15.24 -23.74 3.66
N LEU A 207 -14.75 -23.68 4.90
CA LEU A 207 -15.60 -23.62 6.09
C LEU A 207 -16.31 -22.26 6.21
N GLU A 208 -15.70 -21.22 5.65
CA GLU A 208 -16.24 -19.86 5.64
C GLU A 208 -16.13 -19.24 4.25
N LYS A 209 -17.03 -18.29 3.96
CA LYS A 209 -16.94 -17.39 2.81
C LYS A 209 -17.54 -16.04 3.14
N ARG A 210 -17.07 -14.99 2.47
CA ARG A 210 -17.71 -13.67 2.54
C ARG A 210 -19.07 -13.72 1.82
N PRO A 211 -20.05 -12.88 2.23
CA PRO A 211 -21.38 -12.88 1.60
C PRO A 211 -21.38 -12.66 0.08
N ASN A 212 -20.45 -11.84 -0.41
CA ASN A 212 -20.28 -11.49 -1.83
C ASN A 212 -19.48 -12.53 -2.64
N ILE A 213 -18.94 -13.58 -2.01
CA ILE A 213 -18.24 -14.70 -2.65
C ILE A 213 -19.24 -15.80 -2.94
N VAL A 214 -19.32 -16.25 -4.19
CA VAL A 214 -20.31 -17.25 -4.63
C VAL A 214 -19.93 -18.65 -4.19
N LYS A 215 -18.65 -19.05 -4.34
CA LYS A 215 -18.15 -20.41 -4.01
C LYS A 215 -17.18 -20.35 -2.86
N ALA A 216 -17.34 -21.22 -1.85
CA ALA A 216 -16.38 -21.43 -0.76
C ALA A 216 -15.20 -22.29 -1.23
N GLY A 217 -14.03 -22.11 -0.60
CA GLY A 217 -12.80 -22.81 -0.96
C GLY A 217 -11.76 -21.88 -1.60
N HIS A 218 -10.74 -22.44 -2.24
CA HIS A 218 -9.60 -21.74 -2.83
C HIS A 218 -9.42 -22.05 -4.31
N ILE A 219 -8.61 -21.25 -5.01
CA ILE A 219 -8.23 -21.49 -6.40
C ILE A 219 -7.40 -22.79 -6.47
N PRO A 220 -7.74 -23.75 -7.35
CA PRO A 220 -7.03 -25.03 -7.43
C PRO A 220 -5.51 -24.85 -7.57
N GLY A 221 -4.76 -25.57 -6.74
CA GLY A 221 -3.30 -25.50 -6.74
C GLY A 221 -2.70 -24.34 -5.93
N ALA A 222 -3.50 -23.46 -5.37
CA ALA A 222 -3.01 -22.38 -4.51
C ALA A 222 -2.45 -22.93 -3.21
N ARG A 223 -1.44 -22.25 -2.68
CA ARG A 223 -0.79 -22.50 -1.40
C ARG A 223 -1.29 -21.51 -0.37
N LEU A 224 -1.59 -22.00 0.81
CA LEU A 224 -2.04 -21.15 1.91
C LEU A 224 -0.84 -20.50 2.60
N PHE A 225 -0.85 -19.17 2.67
CA PHE A 225 0.00 -18.40 3.57
C PHE A 225 -0.81 -17.21 4.10
N PRO A 226 -1.46 -17.32 5.27
CA PRO A 226 -2.31 -16.29 5.82
C PRO A 226 -1.55 -14.97 5.99
N PHE A 227 -2.18 -13.87 5.63
CA PHE A 227 -1.56 -12.53 5.62
C PHE A 227 -1.00 -12.11 6.98
N ASP A 228 -1.62 -12.54 8.08
CA ASP A 228 -1.21 -12.23 9.45
C ASP A 228 0.12 -12.91 9.84
N ALA A 229 0.50 -14.00 9.16
CA ALA A 229 1.78 -14.65 9.37
C ALA A 229 2.99 -13.78 8.97
N ASN A 230 2.77 -12.69 8.23
CA ASN A 230 3.82 -11.73 7.88
C ASN A 230 4.24 -10.84 9.08
N PHE A 231 3.47 -10.82 10.16
CA PHE A 231 3.69 -9.87 11.26
C PHE A 231 4.19 -10.55 12.53
N ALA A 232 5.00 -9.81 13.27
CA ALA A 232 5.36 -10.12 14.65
C ALA A 232 4.24 -9.68 15.61
N ALA A 233 4.31 -10.12 16.88
CA ALA A 233 3.29 -9.84 17.87
C ALA A 233 3.08 -8.35 18.20
N ASN A 234 4.08 -7.51 17.90
CA ASN A 234 4.02 -6.05 18.08
C ASN A 234 3.43 -5.32 16.85
N GLY A 235 2.92 -6.05 15.85
CA GLY A 235 2.32 -5.50 14.64
C GLY A 235 3.31 -5.07 13.56
N THR A 236 4.63 -5.22 13.77
CA THR A 236 5.64 -4.96 12.72
C THR A 236 5.77 -6.15 11.78
N TYR A 237 6.25 -5.92 10.57
CA TYR A 237 6.66 -7.02 9.71
C TYR A 237 7.76 -7.85 10.39
N ARG A 238 7.73 -9.17 10.17
CA ARG A 238 8.79 -10.06 10.64
C ARG A 238 10.12 -9.74 9.95
N PRO A 239 11.25 -10.11 10.57
CA PRO A 239 12.55 -10.01 9.94
C PRO A 239 12.58 -10.68 8.55
N LYS A 240 13.32 -10.10 7.61
CA LYS A 240 13.42 -10.55 6.22
C LYS A 240 13.78 -12.04 6.11
N GLU A 241 14.66 -12.51 6.97
CA GLU A 241 15.15 -13.89 7.01
C GLU A 241 14.02 -14.86 7.40
N GLU A 242 13.18 -14.48 8.38
CA GLU A 242 12.03 -15.29 8.81
C GLU A 242 10.97 -15.34 7.70
N LEU A 243 10.69 -14.20 7.06
CA LEU A 243 9.76 -14.13 5.92
C LEU A 243 10.24 -15.00 4.76
N ALA A 244 11.52 -14.92 4.37
CA ALA A 244 12.09 -15.72 3.30
C ALA A 244 11.96 -17.22 3.58
N LEU A 245 12.24 -17.62 4.83
CA LEU A 245 12.05 -19.00 5.27
C LEU A 245 10.59 -19.45 5.18
N ALA A 246 9.66 -18.62 5.66
CA ALA A 246 8.24 -18.94 5.69
C ALA A 246 7.63 -19.10 4.29
N TYR A 247 7.94 -18.19 3.35
CA TYR A 247 7.49 -18.30 1.96
C TYR A 247 8.10 -19.52 1.27
N THR A 248 9.37 -19.81 1.52
CA THR A 248 10.03 -21.00 0.99
C THR A 248 9.41 -22.29 1.54
N ALA A 249 9.05 -22.31 2.82
CA ALA A 249 8.43 -23.47 3.47
C ALA A 249 7.08 -23.85 2.86
N VAL A 250 6.31 -22.86 2.37
CA VAL A 250 5.08 -23.12 1.60
C VAL A 250 5.35 -23.33 0.12
N GLY A 251 6.63 -23.45 -0.28
CA GLY A 251 7.06 -23.76 -1.63
C GLY A 251 7.02 -22.58 -2.61
N LEU A 252 7.01 -21.34 -2.13
CA LEU A 252 7.11 -20.13 -2.94
C LEU A 252 8.53 -19.59 -2.87
N GLY A 253 9.23 -19.57 -4.00
CA GLY A 253 10.62 -19.15 -4.08
C GLY A 253 10.83 -17.96 -5.02
N PRO A 254 11.97 -17.24 -4.90
CA PRO A 254 12.23 -15.97 -5.59
C PRO A 254 12.38 -16.07 -7.11
N ARG A 255 12.42 -17.27 -7.67
CA ARG A 255 12.56 -17.53 -9.11
C ARG A 255 11.26 -17.94 -9.79
N GLN A 256 10.17 -18.04 -9.03
CA GLN A 256 8.86 -18.38 -9.54
C GLN A 256 8.08 -17.11 -9.91
N THR A 257 7.22 -17.21 -10.93
CA THR A 257 6.11 -16.27 -11.10
C THR A 257 5.10 -16.55 -9.99
N VAL A 258 4.78 -15.58 -9.15
CA VAL A 258 3.82 -15.74 -8.05
C VAL A 258 2.67 -14.76 -8.21
N ALA A 259 1.44 -15.26 -8.10
CA ALA A 259 0.25 -14.42 -8.00
C ALA A 259 -0.41 -14.57 -6.63
N ALA A 260 -0.53 -13.47 -5.90
CA ALA A 260 -1.18 -13.43 -4.59
C ALA A 260 -2.64 -12.97 -4.71
N TYR A 261 -3.54 -13.60 -3.96
CA TYR A 261 -4.94 -13.24 -3.90
C TYR A 261 -5.52 -13.41 -2.49
N CYS A 262 -6.68 -12.79 -2.26
CA CYS A 262 -7.48 -13.04 -1.06
C CYS A 262 -8.99 -13.07 -1.40
N ASN A 263 -9.85 -12.34 -0.71
CA ASN A 263 -11.24 -12.18 -1.13
C ASN A 263 -11.41 -11.02 -2.14
N THR A 264 -10.73 -9.89 -1.90
CA THR A 264 -10.83 -8.62 -2.66
C THR A 264 -9.48 -7.88 -2.68
N ALA A 265 -8.38 -8.56 -2.77
CA ALA A 265 -6.99 -8.13 -2.96
C ALA A 265 -6.30 -7.38 -1.81
N TYR A 266 -7.00 -6.67 -0.91
CA TYR A 266 -6.30 -5.75 0.00
C TYR A 266 -5.36 -6.44 1.01
N VAL A 267 -5.73 -7.58 1.62
CA VAL A 267 -4.79 -8.30 2.50
C VAL A 267 -3.75 -9.11 1.72
N SER A 268 -4.02 -9.51 0.47
CA SER A 268 -2.99 -10.15 -0.36
C SER A 268 -1.98 -9.15 -0.92
N ALA A 269 -2.27 -7.85 -0.91
CA ALA A 269 -1.30 -6.80 -1.18
C ALA A 269 -0.17 -6.78 -0.12
N ILE A 270 -0.42 -7.22 1.12
CA ILE A 270 0.62 -7.45 2.13
C ILE A 270 1.62 -8.50 1.62
N SER A 271 1.12 -9.63 1.12
CA SER A 271 1.97 -10.68 0.59
C SER A 271 2.73 -10.25 -0.66
N TRP A 272 2.09 -9.46 -1.55
CA TRP A 272 2.76 -8.85 -2.69
C TRP A 272 3.89 -7.92 -2.22
N PHE A 273 3.62 -7.02 -1.26
CA PHE A 273 4.60 -6.10 -0.69
C PHE A 273 5.79 -6.85 -0.09
N VAL A 274 5.52 -7.88 0.72
CA VAL A 274 6.59 -8.68 1.32
C VAL A 274 7.43 -9.37 0.25
N MET A 275 6.82 -10.09 -0.66
CA MET A 275 7.58 -10.84 -1.69
C MET A 275 8.33 -9.90 -2.62
N HIS A 276 7.67 -8.88 -3.17
CA HIS A 276 8.27 -7.99 -4.16
C HIS A 276 9.26 -7.00 -3.52
N GLU A 277 8.80 -6.25 -2.50
CA GLU A 277 9.57 -5.13 -1.98
C GLU A 277 10.58 -5.54 -0.90
N LEU A 278 10.18 -6.43 0.03
CA LEU A 278 11.08 -6.81 1.13
C LEU A 278 12.01 -7.96 0.75
N LEU A 279 11.50 -8.98 0.04
CA LEU A 279 12.28 -10.17 -0.32
C LEU A 279 12.93 -10.09 -1.71
N GLY A 280 12.53 -9.12 -2.55
CA GLY A 280 13.12 -8.90 -3.87
C GLY A 280 12.75 -9.98 -4.90
N TYR A 281 11.58 -10.60 -4.78
CA TYR A 281 11.06 -11.49 -5.82
C TYR A 281 10.74 -10.64 -7.06
N ARG A 282 11.17 -11.10 -8.24
CA ARG A 282 11.09 -10.29 -9.46
C ARG A 282 9.74 -10.35 -10.15
N ASP A 283 9.06 -11.49 -10.06
CA ASP A 283 7.85 -11.80 -10.83
C ASP A 283 6.70 -12.10 -9.86
N VAL A 284 6.18 -11.04 -9.25
CA VAL A 284 5.07 -11.10 -8.29
C VAL A 284 3.93 -10.24 -8.77
N MET A 285 2.76 -10.85 -8.92
CA MET A 285 1.53 -10.18 -9.32
C MET A 285 0.50 -10.19 -8.18
N LEU A 286 -0.33 -9.15 -8.12
CA LEU A 286 -1.53 -9.12 -7.30
C LEU A 286 -2.73 -9.47 -8.20
N TYR A 287 -3.47 -10.52 -7.87
CA TYR A 287 -4.75 -10.80 -8.50
C TYR A 287 -5.83 -9.94 -7.85
N ASP A 288 -6.11 -8.80 -8.46
CA ASP A 288 -7.01 -7.78 -7.90
C ASP A 288 -8.45 -8.29 -7.79
N GLY A 289 -8.96 -9.03 -8.78
CA GLY A 289 -10.29 -9.64 -8.72
C GLY A 289 -10.46 -10.69 -7.63
N SER A 290 -9.38 -11.36 -7.22
CA SER A 290 -9.34 -12.32 -6.12
C SER A 290 -10.48 -13.36 -6.17
N MET A 291 -10.89 -13.91 -5.03
CA MET A 291 -12.02 -14.85 -4.97
C MET A 291 -13.35 -14.23 -5.39
N LEU A 292 -13.49 -12.92 -5.30
CA LEU A 292 -14.69 -12.24 -5.76
C LEU A 292 -14.90 -12.45 -7.27
N ALA A 293 -13.92 -12.09 -8.09
CA ALA A 293 -14.00 -12.32 -9.54
C ALA A 293 -13.99 -13.81 -9.87
N TRP A 294 -13.06 -14.57 -9.29
CA TRP A 294 -12.92 -16.00 -9.54
C TRP A 294 -14.24 -16.76 -9.35
N SER A 295 -14.91 -16.56 -8.22
CA SER A 295 -16.15 -17.27 -7.92
C SER A 295 -17.35 -16.77 -8.72
N ARG A 296 -17.42 -15.47 -9.06
CA ARG A 296 -18.46 -14.89 -9.91
C ARG A 296 -18.38 -15.35 -11.36
N HIS A 297 -17.18 -15.61 -11.87
CA HIS A 297 -16.97 -16.26 -13.17
C HIS A 297 -17.28 -17.77 -13.17
N GLY A 298 -17.73 -18.31 -12.05
CA GLY A 298 -18.09 -19.72 -11.95
C GLY A 298 -16.93 -20.69 -11.96
N LEU A 299 -15.68 -20.20 -11.87
CA LEU A 299 -14.46 -20.99 -11.97
C LEU A 299 -14.33 -22.03 -10.85
N PRO A 300 -13.52 -23.11 -11.05
CA PRO A 300 -13.39 -24.19 -10.09
C PRO A 300 -12.73 -23.75 -8.79
N VAL A 301 -13.15 -24.39 -7.68
CA VAL A 301 -12.53 -24.22 -6.36
C VAL A 301 -12.21 -25.57 -5.75
N GLU A 302 -11.22 -25.60 -4.86
CA GLU A 302 -10.86 -26.75 -4.03
C GLU A 302 -11.05 -26.40 -2.54
N THR A 303 -11.23 -27.45 -1.70
CA THR A 303 -11.40 -27.33 -0.25
C THR A 303 -10.40 -28.18 0.53
N GLN A 304 -9.48 -28.86 -0.17
CA GLN A 304 -8.47 -29.75 0.42
C GLN A 304 -7.14 -29.01 0.59
N LEU A 305 -6.44 -29.30 1.69
CA LEU A 305 -5.04 -28.88 1.86
C LEU A 305 -4.14 -29.62 0.87
N ARG A 306 -3.21 -28.89 0.29
CA ARG A 306 -2.11 -29.42 -0.52
C ARG A 306 -0.76 -29.14 0.13
#